data_025c153d3ec1efa056fb2597a3342e2f
#
_entry.id   025c153d3ec1efa056fb2597a3342e2f
#
_cell.length_a   1.000
_cell.length_b   1.000
_cell.length_c   1.000
_cell.angle_alpha   90.00
_cell.angle_beta   90.00
_cell.angle_gamma   90.00
#
_symmetry.space_group_name_H-M   'P 1'
#
loop_
_entity.id
_entity.type
_entity.pdbx_description
1 polymer ?
#
loop_
_entity_poly.entity_id
_entity_poly.type
_entity_poly.pdbx_seq_one_letter_code
_entity_poly.pdbx_strand_id
1 'polypeptide(L)'
;MPLFWKLIGEPVWKAVTLGVPDLDIVEGHAPDALTGLKRPDVIFIGGGISGEGLFEACWAALGVGGLLVANAVTVEGEARLAELRGIYGGDLVRIQVARAAPVGRYCGWKSLMPVTMWTVVKGEGA
;
A
#
# COMPACT_ATOMS: atom_id res chain seq x y z
N MET A 1 -23.44 2.34 -0.51
CA MET A 1 -22.60 2.85 0.57
C MET A 1 -21.27 3.30 0.01
N PRO A 2 -20.86 4.56 0.20
CA PRO A 2 -19.59 5.00 -0.35
C PRO A 2 -18.43 4.28 0.33
N LEU A 3 -17.47 3.83 -0.47
CA LEU A 3 -16.25 3.27 0.06
C LEU A 3 -15.39 4.39 0.64
N PHE A 4 -14.80 4.13 1.78
CA PHE A 4 -13.91 5.06 2.44
C PHE A 4 -12.47 4.58 2.23
N TRP A 5 -11.72 5.31 1.41
CA TRP A 5 -10.35 4.97 1.07
C TRP A 5 -9.37 5.81 1.87
N LYS A 6 -8.33 5.18 2.35
CA LYS A 6 -7.19 5.85 2.96
C LYS A 6 -5.93 5.51 2.17
N LEU A 7 -5.26 6.54 1.69
CA LEU A 7 -4.00 6.41 0.97
C LEU A 7 -2.89 7.00 1.84
N ILE A 8 -1.99 6.14 2.28
CA ILE A 8 -0.90 6.51 3.16
C ILE A 8 0.39 6.58 2.35
N GLY A 9 1.09 7.72 2.46
CA GLY A 9 2.37 7.93 1.81
C GLY A 9 2.30 8.31 0.33
N GLU A 10 1.09 8.60 -0.19
CA GLU A 10 0.90 9.00 -1.59
C GLU A 10 0.38 10.44 -1.69
N PRO A 11 0.82 11.23 -2.68
CA PRO A 11 0.33 12.60 -2.85
C PRO A 11 -1.08 12.65 -3.44
N VAL A 12 -1.79 13.76 -3.15
CA VAL A 12 -3.18 13.96 -3.57
C VAL A 12 -3.34 13.88 -5.09
N TRP A 13 -2.39 14.43 -5.86
CA TRP A 13 -2.47 14.44 -7.32
C TRP A 13 -2.57 13.03 -7.90
N LYS A 14 -2.04 12.04 -7.20
CA LYS A 14 -2.06 10.65 -7.68
C LYS A 14 -3.47 10.07 -7.68
N ALA A 15 -4.30 10.43 -6.72
CA ALA A 15 -5.69 10.00 -6.68
C ALA A 15 -6.45 10.52 -7.91
N VAL A 16 -6.23 11.78 -8.27
CA VAL A 16 -6.85 12.38 -9.46
C VAL A 16 -6.36 11.68 -10.72
N THR A 17 -5.06 11.44 -10.83
CA THR A 17 -4.45 10.75 -11.97
C THR A 17 -5.01 9.35 -12.16
N LEU A 18 -5.30 8.65 -11.06
CA LEU A 18 -5.86 7.29 -11.09
C LEU A 18 -7.37 7.28 -11.34
N GLY A 19 -8.01 8.44 -11.48
CA GLY A 19 -9.43 8.52 -11.76
C GLY A 19 -10.33 8.30 -10.55
N VAL A 20 -9.82 8.54 -9.35
CA VAL A 20 -10.58 8.40 -8.10
C VAL A 20 -10.52 9.71 -7.30
N PRO A 21 -11.07 10.80 -7.86
CA PRO A 21 -10.97 12.12 -7.21
C PRO A 21 -11.70 12.22 -5.88
N ASP A 22 -12.66 11.33 -5.64
CA ASP A 22 -13.43 11.28 -4.38
C ASP A 22 -12.69 10.50 -3.29
N LEU A 23 -11.49 10.04 -3.57
CA LEU A 23 -10.67 9.33 -2.59
C LEU A 23 -10.31 10.26 -1.44
N ASP A 24 -10.57 9.82 -0.21
CA ASP A 24 -10.20 10.56 0.97
C ASP A 24 -8.72 10.30 1.27
N ILE A 25 -7.88 11.26 0.95
CA ILE A 25 -6.42 11.15 1.11
C ILE A 25 -5.99 11.88 2.36
N VAL A 26 -5.27 11.16 3.22
CA VAL A 26 -4.67 11.74 4.43
C VAL A 26 -3.18 11.83 4.23
N GLU A 27 -2.67 13.06 4.23
CA GLU A 27 -1.24 13.32 4.17
C GLU A 27 -0.65 13.28 5.57
N GLY A 28 0.56 12.74 5.67
CA GLY A 28 1.26 12.65 6.93
C GLY A 28 1.83 11.26 7.17
N HIS A 29 2.40 11.08 8.34
CA HIS A 29 2.97 9.81 8.74
C HIS A 29 2.01 9.06 9.65
N ALA A 30 1.74 7.78 9.34
CA ALA A 30 1.04 6.93 10.28
C ALA A 30 1.99 6.61 11.45
N PRO A 31 1.48 6.47 12.68
CA PRO A 31 0.05 6.40 13.02
C PRO A 31 -0.65 7.76 13.17
N ASP A 32 0.11 8.85 13.20
CA ASP A 32 -0.47 10.18 13.50
C ASP A 32 -1.55 10.58 12.50
N ALA A 33 -1.36 10.27 11.22
CA ALA A 33 -2.32 10.59 10.17
C ALA A 33 -3.65 9.87 10.33
N LEU A 34 -3.72 8.82 11.14
CA LEU A 34 -4.94 8.04 11.36
C LEU A 34 -5.73 8.54 12.57
N THR A 35 -5.17 9.44 13.37
CA THR A 35 -5.80 9.92 14.60
C THR A 35 -7.04 10.75 14.28
N GLY A 36 -8.16 10.43 14.94
CA GLY A 36 -9.40 11.19 14.79
C GLY A 36 -10.17 10.95 13.51
N LEU A 37 -9.75 10.02 12.68
CA LEU A 37 -10.40 9.72 11.43
C LEU A 37 -11.50 8.68 11.59
N LYS A 38 -12.44 8.70 10.65
CA LYS A 38 -13.43 7.63 10.55
C LYS A 38 -12.72 6.31 10.26
N ARG A 39 -13.35 5.21 10.68
CA ARG A 39 -12.85 3.88 10.40
C ARG A 39 -12.91 3.63 8.89
N PRO A 40 -11.78 3.46 8.22
CA PRO A 40 -11.77 3.27 6.77
C PRO A 40 -12.19 1.86 6.38
N ASP A 41 -12.71 1.73 5.15
CA ASP A 41 -12.99 0.43 4.53
C ASP A 41 -11.77 -0.10 3.79
N VAL A 42 -10.90 0.78 3.34
CA VAL A 42 -9.67 0.41 2.62
C VAL A 42 -8.53 1.30 3.09
N ILE A 43 -7.40 0.66 3.35
CA ILE A 43 -6.14 1.37 3.65
C ILE A 43 -5.11 0.92 2.63
N PHE A 44 -4.47 1.88 1.97
CA PHE A 44 -3.35 1.63 1.07
C PHE A 44 -2.08 2.20 1.68
N ILE A 45 -1.06 1.35 1.82
CA ILE A 45 0.25 1.76 2.32
C ILE A 45 1.21 1.71 1.13
N GLY A 46 1.57 2.89 0.61
CA GLY A 46 2.41 3.02 -0.57
C GLY A 46 3.89 2.85 -0.34
N GLY A 47 4.30 2.74 0.92
CA GLY A 47 5.69 2.56 1.32
C GLY A 47 5.81 2.63 2.82
N GLY A 48 6.98 2.30 3.36
CA GLY A 48 7.24 2.41 4.78
C GLY A 48 6.64 1.30 5.65
N ILE A 49 6.21 0.20 5.05
CA ILE A 49 5.61 -0.93 5.79
C ILE A 49 6.57 -1.51 6.85
N SER A 50 7.87 -1.36 6.64
CA SER A 50 8.87 -1.80 7.60
C SER A 50 8.99 -0.86 8.81
N GLY A 51 8.32 0.29 8.78
CA GLY A 51 8.32 1.23 9.90
C GLY A 51 7.68 0.64 11.13
N GLU A 52 8.27 0.93 12.28
CA GLU A 52 7.80 0.40 13.55
C GLU A 52 6.39 0.93 13.86
N GLY A 53 5.47 0.01 14.15
CA GLY A 53 4.10 0.33 14.53
C GLY A 53 3.19 0.76 13.40
N LEU A 54 3.69 0.90 12.17
CA LEU A 54 2.87 1.37 11.04
C LEU A 54 1.75 0.39 10.73
N PHE A 55 2.07 -0.87 10.51
CA PHE A 55 1.04 -1.88 10.19
C PHE A 55 0.04 -1.99 11.33
N GLU A 56 0.52 -2.08 12.55
CA GLU A 56 -0.34 -2.26 13.72
C GLU A 56 -1.36 -1.13 13.85
N ALA A 57 -0.93 0.11 13.61
CA ALA A 57 -1.81 1.27 13.66
C ALA A 57 -2.85 1.23 12.54
N CYS A 58 -2.43 0.90 11.32
CA CYS A 58 -3.33 0.79 10.18
C CYS A 58 -4.33 -0.34 10.36
N TRP A 59 -3.86 -1.49 10.85
CA TRP A 59 -4.72 -2.65 11.09
C TRP A 59 -5.78 -2.36 12.15
N ALA A 60 -5.38 -1.68 13.22
CA ALA A 60 -6.32 -1.30 14.28
C ALA A 60 -7.37 -0.31 13.77
N ALA A 61 -6.98 0.61 12.88
CA ALA A 61 -7.90 1.60 12.33
C ALA A 61 -8.86 1.02 11.30
N LEU A 62 -8.47 -0.06 10.62
CA LEU A 62 -9.27 -0.69 9.58
C LEU A 62 -10.50 -1.37 10.17
N GLY A 63 -11.66 -1.16 9.56
CA GLY A 63 -12.88 -1.84 9.97
C GLY A 63 -12.87 -3.32 9.60
N VAL A 64 -13.62 -4.13 10.34
CA VAL A 64 -13.82 -5.54 10.01
C VAL A 64 -14.46 -5.63 8.62
N GLY A 65 -13.94 -6.52 7.78
CA GLY A 65 -14.34 -6.61 6.38
C GLY A 65 -13.56 -5.65 5.48
N GLY A 66 -12.76 -4.77 6.06
CA GLY A 66 -11.95 -3.83 5.31
C GLY A 66 -10.75 -4.48 4.62
N LEU A 67 -10.24 -3.78 3.62
CA LEU A 67 -9.14 -4.23 2.78
C LEU A 67 -7.88 -3.43 3.10
N LEU A 68 -6.77 -4.11 3.30
CA LEU A 68 -5.47 -3.47 3.41
C LEU A 68 -4.61 -3.90 2.23
N VAL A 69 -4.02 -2.92 1.56
CA VAL A 69 -3.07 -3.14 0.46
C VAL A 69 -1.77 -2.44 0.83
N ALA A 70 -0.68 -3.16 0.79
CA ALA A 70 0.63 -2.60 1.12
C ALA A 70 1.64 -2.97 0.05
N ASN A 71 2.44 -1.99 -0.36
CA ASN A 71 3.50 -2.18 -1.35
C ASN A 71 4.86 -2.02 -0.71
N ALA A 72 5.83 -2.73 -1.24
CA ALA A 72 7.22 -2.60 -0.84
C ALA A 72 8.13 -2.78 -2.05
N VAL A 73 9.18 -1.97 -2.10
CA VAL A 73 10.24 -2.07 -3.13
C VAL A 73 11.59 -2.40 -2.52
N THR A 74 11.67 -2.50 -1.19
CA THR A 74 12.90 -2.83 -0.48
C THR A 74 12.86 -4.26 0.03
N VAL A 75 14.02 -4.83 0.25
CA VAL A 75 14.13 -6.18 0.83
C VAL A 75 13.53 -6.22 2.23
N GLU A 76 13.75 -5.18 3.02
CA GLU A 76 13.22 -5.06 4.37
C GLU A 76 11.71 -4.98 4.37
N GLY A 77 11.14 -4.17 3.47
CA GLY A 77 9.69 -4.06 3.31
C GLY A 77 9.08 -5.36 2.82
N GLU A 78 9.70 -6.01 1.85
CA GLU A 78 9.24 -7.31 1.35
C GLU A 78 9.25 -8.38 2.45
N ALA A 79 10.31 -8.40 3.25
CA ALA A 79 10.42 -9.33 4.37
C ALA A 79 9.27 -9.12 5.37
N ARG A 80 8.95 -7.86 5.65
CA ARG A 80 7.84 -7.52 6.55
C ARG A 80 6.50 -8.00 5.98
N LEU A 81 6.27 -7.78 4.67
CA LEU A 81 5.05 -8.25 4.02
C LEU A 81 4.93 -9.77 4.05
N ALA A 82 6.03 -10.48 3.83
CA ALA A 82 6.04 -11.94 3.90
C ALA A 82 5.71 -12.44 5.31
N GLU A 83 6.27 -11.80 6.33
CA GLU A 83 5.97 -12.11 7.72
C GLU A 83 4.49 -11.89 8.04
N LEU A 84 3.96 -10.73 7.65
CA LEU A 84 2.55 -10.40 7.90
C LEU A 84 1.61 -11.36 7.18
N ARG A 85 1.95 -11.73 5.95
CA ARG A 85 1.18 -12.73 5.22
C ARG A 85 1.15 -14.08 5.95
N GLY A 86 2.26 -14.45 6.55
CA GLY A 86 2.34 -15.68 7.34
C GLY A 86 1.41 -15.67 8.54
N ILE A 87 1.16 -14.50 9.11
CA ILE A 87 0.31 -14.35 10.30
C ILE A 87 -1.16 -14.16 9.93
N TYR A 88 -1.44 -13.30 8.96
CA TYR A 88 -2.80 -12.83 8.65
C TYR A 88 -3.37 -13.44 7.37
N GLY A 89 -2.56 -14.11 6.58
CA GLY A 89 -2.98 -14.62 5.28
C GLY A 89 -2.99 -13.53 4.23
N GLY A 90 -3.83 -13.69 3.24
CA GLY A 90 -3.93 -12.75 2.14
C GLY A 90 -3.08 -13.16 0.94
N ASP A 91 -3.01 -12.27 -0.03
CA ASP A 91 -2.35 -12.50 -1.31
C ASP A 91 -1.07 -11.68 -1.42
N LEU A 92 0.01 -12.33 -1.83
CA LEU A 92 1.32 -11.68 -1.99
C LEU A 92 1.77 -11.84 -3.44
N VAL A 93 1.97 -10.72 -4.12
CA VAL A 93 2.30 -10.69 -5.55
C VAL A 93 3.56 -9.85 -5.74
N ARG A 94 4.46 -10.31 -6.58
CA ARG A 94 5.61 -9.52 -7.02
C ARG A 94 5.45 -9.16 -8.47
N ILE A 95 5.59 -7.88 -8.80
CA ILE A 95 5.43 -7.35 -10.14
C ILE A 95 6.79 -6.83 -10.61
N GLN A 96 7.26 -7.32 -11.75
CA GLN A 96 8.50 -6.88 -12.37
C GLN A 96 8.18 -6.27 -13.72
N VAL A 97 8.69 -5.07 -13.97
CA VAL A 97 8.42 -4.33 -15.20
C VAL A 97 9.74 -3.85 -15.78
N ALA A 98 9.87 -3.98 -17.08
CA ALA A 98 10.97 -3.36 -17.83
C ALA A 98 10.35 -2.51 -18.94
N ARG A 99 10.96 -1.36 -19.19
CA ARG A 99 10.51 -0.44 -20.23
C ARG A 99 11.58 -0.27 -21.30
N ALA A 100 11.17 -0.13 -22.53
CA ALA A 100 12.08 0.24 -23.60
C ALA A 100 12.57 1.66 -23.38
N ALA A 101 13.86 1.86 -23.48
CA ALA A 101 14.49 3.15 -23.26
C ALA A 101 15.70 3.32 -24.19
N PRO A 102 16.08 4.56 -24.54
CA PRO A 102 17.22 4.79 -25.41
C PRO A 102 18.54 4.27 -24.80
N VAL A 103 19.33 3.61 -25.64
CA VAL A 103 20.70 3.18 -25.34
C VAL A 103 21.54 3.61 -26.54
N GLY A 104 22.14 4.80 -26.47
CA GLY A 104 22.81 5.40 -27.61
C GLY A 104 21.82 5.59 -28.75
N ARG A 105 22.10 5.00 -29.93
CA ARG A 105 21.21 5.06 -31.10
C ARG A 105 20.16 3.95 -31.12
N TYR A 106 20.19 3.07 -30.16
CA TYR A 106 19.31 1.91 -30.09
C TYR A 106 18.36 2.03 -28.93
N CYS A 107 17.49 1.05 -28.78
CA CYS A 107 16.62 0.90 -27.61
C CYS A 107 17.02 -0.36 -26.86
N GLY A 108 17.02 -0.26 -25.55
CA GLY A 108 17.21 -1.40 -24.68
C GLY A 108 16.10 -1.49 -23.65
N TRP A 109 16.16 -2.49 -22.83
CA TRP A 109 15.21 -2.67 -21.74
C TRP A 109 15.78 -2.10 -20.45
N LYS A 110 15.04 -1.18 -19.84
CA LYS A 110 15.37 -0.63 -18.53
C LYS A 110 14.46 -1.28 -17.50
N SER A 111 15.06 -2.06 -16.61
CA SER A 111 14.31 -2.70 -15.53
C SER A 111 13.96 -1.69 -14.44
N LEU A 112 12.73 -1.72 -13.99
CA LEU A 112 12.28 -0.98 -12.83
C LEU A 112 12.45 -1.86 -11.59
N MET A 113 12.44 -1.24 -10.42
CA MET A 113 12.50 -2.00 -9.18
C MET A 113 11.29 -2.91 -9.06
N PRO A 114 11.46 -4.18 -8.69
CA PRO A 114 10.32 -5.05 -8.43
C PRO A 114 9.46 -4.47 -7.29
N VAL A 115 8.15 -4.59 -7.45
CA VAL A 115 7.21 -4.17 -6.40
C VAL A 115 6.53 -5.40 -5.85
N THR A 116 6.58 -5.56 -4.54
CA THR A 116 5.85 -6.61 -3.85
C THR A 116 4.59 -6.00 -3.24
N MET A 117 3.46 -6.63 -3.48
CA MET A 117 2.16 -6.14 -3.00
C MET A 117 1.46 -7.21 -2.20
N TRP A 118 1.04 -6.84 -1.00
CA TRP A 118 0.25 -7.70 -0.12
C TRP A 118 -1.16 -7.13 0.01
N THR A 119 -2.15 -7.99 -0.17
CA THR A 119 -3.56 -7.64 -0.08
C THR A 119 -4.23 -8.57 0.91
N VAL A 120 -4.90 -8.02 1.90
CA VAL A 120 -5.54 -8.80 2.95
C VAL A 120 -6.85 -8.16 3.38
N VAL A 121 -7.84 -9.00 3.68
CA VAL A 121 -9.12 -8.56 4.23
C VAL A 121 -9.12 -8.83 5.72
N LYS A 122 -9.53 -7.83 6.51
CA LYS A 122 -9.61 -7.97 7.96
C LYS A 122 -10.86 -8.76 8.33
N GLY A 123 -10.66 -9.95 8.85
CA GLY A 123 -11.73 -10.81 9.32
C GLY A 123 -12.14 -10.49 10.76
N GLU A 124 -13.23 -11.12 11.22
CA GLU A 124 -13.65 -11.02 12.61
C GLU A 124 -12.61 -11.67 13.52
N GLY A 125 -12.32 -11.01 14.64
CA GLY A 125 -11.33 -11.48 15.59
C GLY A 125 -9.89 -11.17 15.22
N ALA A 126 -9.67 -10.46 14.12
CA ALA A 126 -8.33 -10.10 13.66
C ALA A 126 -7.84 -8.81 14.32
#